data_43a4d35f53037faf108fc0edc872d01b
#
_entry.id   43a4d35f53037faf108fc0edc872d01b
#
_cell.length_a   1.000
_cell.length_b   1.000
_cell.length_c   1.000
_cell.angle_alpha   90.00
_cell.angle_beta   90.00
_cell.angle_gamma   90.00
#
_symmetry.space_group_name_H-M   'P 1'
#
loop_
_entity.id
_entity.type
_entity.pdbx_description
1 polymer ?
#
loop_
_entity_poly.entity_id
_entity_poly.type
_entity_poly.pdbx_seq_one_letter_code
_entity_poly.pdbx_strand_id
1 'polypeptide(L)'
;MDQIINHAVLSLDFWQDTVTYEGCAMPTGTIGCEVLNIPDSTIEKQDTPCNVLNQLLQGMNTGSVDMELLPQVQQAAGEIISFLQATPPFSRLNRSYFEQKLTAIFSEEYMEDAKAYLQLTQQEQLICALTGQHSKATMLVRIAQVLGHLSYSLGQYKEALTKFAERLNEPGHDRTSDGYAAMFGQFFKSEPTLSLDNPAWMTLTNASVQYVAATRPGKTEPQLVKRMHYVSFVGMFRSDLFEGLCVGHAPKKCPICDRWFLTIDARHTKYCGGLAPGDQRGRTCRQIGNLRGREQRELADDHPIKAIYTRRMNTILQSTRRGKLDEETAAAMKKLAKDKMLRALSDQRYASTVYEQEMTQDALLKAVQKK
;
A
#
# COMPACT_ATOMS: atom_id res chain seq x y z
N MET A 1 16.92 -22.77 19.57
CA MET A 1 16.42 -21.45 19.17
C MET A 1 15.84 -21.48 17.75
N ASP A 2 16.48 -22.15 16.80
CA ASP A 2 16.01 -22.25 15.42
C ASP A 2 14.61 -22.90 15.24
N GLN A 3 14.24 -23.85 16.12
CA GLN A 3 12.92 -24.50 16.06
C GLN A 3 11.74 -23.56 16.43
N ILE A 4 11.95 -22.61 17.33
CA ILE A 4 10.89 -21.66 17.72
C ILE A 4 10.66 -20.62 16.62
N ILE A 5 11.71 -20.30 15.85
CA ILE A 5 11.69 -19.28 14.78
C ILE A 5 11.16 -19.85 13.47
N ASN A 6 11.34 -21.15 13.22
CA ASN A 6 10.81 -21.83 12.02
C ASN A 6 9.27 -21.92 11.95
N HIS A 7 8.58 -21.41 12.96
CA HIS A 7 7.10 -21.35 13.00
C HIS A 7 6.54 -19.97 12.59
N ALA A 8 7.36 -19.05 12.16
CA ALA A 8 6.87 -17.78 11.63
C ALA A 8 6.17 -18.02 10.29
N VAL A 9 4.87 -17.78 10.26
CA VAL A 9 4.02 -17.99 9.07
C VAL A 9 4.26 -16.86 8.05
N LEU A 10 4.51 -15.66 8.55
CA LEU A 10 4.73 -14.45 7.76
C LEU A 10 6.04 -13.82 8.19
N SER A 11 6.94 -13.60 7.24
CA SER A 11 8.19 -12.88 7.50
C SER A 11 8.61 -12.03 6.31
N LEU A 12 9.25 -10.90 6.59
CA LEU A 12 9.85 -10.02 5.60
C LEU A 12 11.29 -9.74 5.97
N ASP A 13 12.16 -9.75 4.98
CA ASP A 13 13.56 -9.33 5.10
C ASP A 13 13.71 -7.92 4.53
N PHE A 14 14.13 -6.97 5.36
CA PHE A 14 14.31 -5.57 4.98
C PHE A 14 15.78 -5.24 4.75
N TRP A 15 16.08 -4.70 3.55
CA TRP A 15 17.40 -4.31 3.05
C TRP A 15 17.40 -2.81 2.74
N GLN A 16 17.12 -1.96 3.72
CA GLN A 16 16.93 -0.52 3.52
C GLN A 16 15.74 -0.22 2.57
N ASP A 17 16.02 0.07 1.29
CA ASP A 17 15.06 0.43 0.26
C ASP A 17 14.35 -0.76 -0.41
N THR A 18 14.75 -1.98 -0.06
CA THR A 18 14.24 -3.22 -0.65
C THR A 18 13.71 -4.15 0.42
N VAL A 19 12.58 -4.77 0.16
CA VAL A 19 12.02 -5.86 0.96
C VAL A 19 12.06 -7.16 0.17
N THR A 20 12.33 -8.26 0.85
CA THR A 20 12.26 -9.60 0.28
C THR A 20 11.14 -10.38 0.95
N TYR A 21 10.24 -10.94 0.15
CA TYR A 21 9.17 -11.82 0.57
C TYR A 21 9.19 -13.08 -0.28
N GLU A 22 9.31 -14.24 0.36
CA GLU A 22 9.40 -15.56 -0.29
C GLU A 22 10.38 -15.60 -1.46
N GLY A 23 11.57 -15.04 -1.27
CA GLY A 23 12.62 -14.98 -2.28
C GLY A 23 12.44 -13.91 -3.38
N CYS A 24 11.33 -13.20 -3.41
CA CYS A 24 11.08 -12.10 -4.34
C CYS A 24 11.50 -10.77 -3.72
N ALA A 25 12.48 -10.10 -4.34
CA ALA A 25 12.90 -8.76 -3.93
C ALA A 25 12.08 -7.67 -4.65
N MET A 26 11.64 -6.67 -3.89
CA MET A 26 10.89 -5.53 -4.40
C MET A 26 11.20 -4.27 -3.58
N PRO A 27 10.91 -3.07 -4.10
CA PRO A 27 11.04 -1.84 -3.30
C PRO A 27 10.18 -1.92 -2.03
N THR A 28 10.74 -1.52 -0.89
CA THR A 28 10.03 -1.46 0.39
C THR A 28 8.79 -0.55 0.27
N GLY A 29 7.64 -1.00 0.78
CA GLY A 29 6.33 -0.36 0.60
C GLY A 29 5.50 -0.93 -0.55
N THR A 30 6.06 -1.84 -1.37
CA THR A 30 5.33 -2.43 -2.51
C THR A 30 4.16 -3.30 -2.05
N ILE A 31 4.37 -4.15 -1.04
CA ILE A 31 3.35 -5.08 -0.54
C ILE A 31 2.15 -4.30 -0.01
N GLY A 32 2.39 -3.36 0.89
CA GLY A 32 1.35 -2.50 1.46
C GLY A 32 0.63 -1.67 0.40
N CYS A 33 1.34 -1.15 -0.59
CA CYS A 33 0.75 -0.39 -1.68
C CYS A 33 -0.14 -1.25 -2.61
N GLU A 34 0.26 -2.48 -2.93
CA GLU A 34 -0.50 -3.37 -3.81
C GLU A 34 -1.80 -3.84 -3.16
N VAL A 35 -1.80 -4.08 -1.85
CA VAL A 35 -3.02 -4.45 -1.08
C VAL A 35 -4.11 -3.39 -1.20
N LEU A 36 -3.77 -2.11 -1.31
CA LEU A 36 -4.75 -1.03 -1.51
C LEU A 36 -5.57 -1.18 -2.81
N ASN A 37 -5.08 -1.96 -3.76
CA ASN A 37 -5.76 -2.21 -5.04
C ASN A 37 -6.70 -3.40 -5.03
N ILE A 38 -6.76 -4.21 -3.97
CA ILE A 38 -7.65 -5.37 -3.90
C ILE A 38 -9.09 -4.86 -3.77
N PRO A 39 -10.03 -5.24 -4.66
CA PRO A 39 -11.41 -4.80 -4.55
C PRO A 39 -12.08 -5.31 -3.26
N ASP A 40 -12.90 -4.49 -2.62
CA ASP A 40 -13.60 -4.86 -1.38
C ASP A 40 -14.49 -6.08 -1.59
N SER A 41 -15.21 -6.13 -2.70
CA SER A 41 -16.03 -7.30 -3.08
C SER A 41 -15.24 -8.61 -3.23
N THR A 42 -13.93 -8.51 -3.46
CA THR A 42 -13.04 -9.69 -3.54
C THR A 42 -12.58 -10.12 -2.14
N ILE A 43 -12.41 -9.15 -1.23
CA ILE A 43 -12.12 -9.40 0.18
C ILE A 43 -13.32 -10.06 0.87
N GLU A 44 -14.52 -9.51 0.67
CA GLU A 44 -15.78 -10.01 1.24
C GLU A 44 -16.06 -11.47 0.87
N LYS A 45 -15.67 -11.91 -0.32
CA LYS A 45 -15.77 -13.33 -0.72
C LYS A 45 -14.92 -14.27 0.14
N GLN A 46 -13.93 -13.74 0.84
CA GLN A 46 -13.09 -14.54 1.74
C GLN A 46 -13.69 -14.68 3.15
N ASP A 47 -14.78 -13.99 3.47
CA ASP A 47 -15.40 -14.08 4.80
C ASP A 47 -15.89 -15.50 5.09
N THR A 48 -16.52 -16.16 4.11
CA THR A 48 -17.02 -17.52 4.29
C THR A 48 -15.90 -18.52 4.60
N PRO A 49 -14.84 -18.67 3.77
CA PRO A 49 -13.75 -19.60 4.09
C PRO A 49 -12.98 -19.19 5.36
N CYS A 50 -12.80 -17.89 5.62
CA CYS A 50 -12.18 -17.44 6.87
C CYS A 50 -13.02 -17.84 8.11
N ASN A 51 -14.34 -17.75 8.04
CA ASN A 51 -15.22 -18.15 9.14
C ASN A 51 -15.13 -19.64 9.46
N VAL A 52 -14.94 -20.51 8.47
CA VAL A 52 -14.74 -21.95 8.71
C VAL A 52 -13.46 -22.18 9.53
N LEU A 53 -12.35 -21.50 9.18
CA LEU A 53 -11.12 -21.58 9.96
C LEU A 53 -11.27 -21.01 11.38
N ASN A 54 -12.05 -19.95 11.54
CA ASN A 54 -12.35 -19.36 12.84
C ASN A 54 -13.22 -20.28 13.70
N GLN A 55 -14.12 -21.08 13.13
CA GLN A 55 -14.85 -22.13 13.86
C GLN A 55 -13.92 -23.20 14.40
N LEU A 56 -12.95 -23.67 13.60
CA LEU A 56 -11.92 -24.57 14.08
C LEU A 56 -11.16 -23.99 15.29
N LEU A 57 -10.73 -22.72 15.19
CA LEU A 57 -10.03 -22.02 16.27
C LEU A 57 -10.90 -21.85 17.53
N GLN A 58 -12.18 -21.56 17.37
CA GLN A 58 -13.12 -21.50 18.49
C GLN A 58 -13.24 -22.84 19.20
N GLY A 59 -13.37 -23.93 18.46
CA GLY A 59 -13.36 -25.27 19.03
C GLY A 59 -12.11 -25.53 19.84
N MET A 60 -10.93 -25.21 19.27
CA MET A 60 -9.65 -25.36 19.98
C MET A 60 -9.58 -24.52 21.25
N ASN A 61 -10.06 -23.27 21.23
CA ASN A 61 -10.09 -22.39 22.40
C ASN A 61 -11.03 -22.91 23.50
N THR A 62 -12.05 -23.67 23.15
CA THR A 62 -12.98 -24.33 24.11
C THR A 62 -12.52 -25.74 24.51
N GLY A 63 -11.34 -26.16 24.06
CA GLY A 63 -10.73 -27.44 24.43
C GLY A 63 -11.20 -28.62 23.58
N SER A 64 -11.81 -28.40 22.43
CA SER A 64 -12.26 -29.47 21.53
C SER A 64 -11.76 -29.28 20.10
N VAL A 65 -11.45 -30.40 19.45
CA VAL A 65 -11.17 -30.43 17.99
C VAL A 65 -12.22 -31.34 17.36
N ASP A 66 -13.06 -30.71 16.53
CA ASP A 66 -14.06 -31.46 15.78
C ASP A 66 -13.45 -31.97 14.47
N MET A 67 -13.25 -33.28 14.40
CA MET A 67 -12.68 -33.95 13.23
C MET A 67 -13.63 -33.96 12.03
N GLU A 68 -14.95 -33.80 12.23
CA GLU A 68 -15.93 -33.73 11.14
C GLU A 68 -15.80 -32.43 10.34
N LEU A 69 -15.17 -31.40 10.91
CA LEU A 69 -14.88 -30.14 10.20
C LEU A 69 -13.71 -30.25 9.20
N LEU A 70 -12.89 -31.31 9.26
CA LEU A 70 -11.68 -31.42 8.46
C LEU A 70 -11.92 -31.22 6.95
N PRO A 71 -12.92 -31.84 6.29
CA PRO A 71 -13.16 -31.61 4.86
C PRO A 71 -13.50 -30.15 4.55
N GLN A 72 -14.28 -29.48 5.41
CA GLN A 72 -14.68 -28.09 5.25
C GLN A 72 -13.47 -27.16 5.43
N VAL A 73 -12.63 -27.44 6.41
CA VAL A 73 -11.38 -26.70 6.68
C VAL A 73 -10.41 -26.82 5.50
N GLN A 74 -10.26 -28.01 4.92
CA GLN A 74 -9.43 -28.24 3.74
C GLN A 74 -9.95 -27.46 2.51
N GLN A 75 -11.26 -27.49 2.29
CA GLN A 75 -11.88 -26.71 1.23
C GLN A 75 -11.66 -25.22 1.44
N ALA A 76 -11.95 -24.69 2.63
CA ALA A 76 -11.77 -23.28 2.98
C ALA A 76 -10.31 -22.83 2.81
N ALA A 77 -9.36 -23.62 3.28
CA ALA A 77 -7.94 -23.36 3.07
C ALA A 77 -7.58 -23.31 1.58
N GLY A 78 -8.10 -24.23 0.77
CA GLY A 78 -7.91 -24.25 -0.68
C GLY A 78 -8.46 -23.01 -1.38
N GLU A 79 -9.63 -22.52 -0.98
CA GLU A 79 -10.23 -21.30 -1.50
C GLU A 79 -9.39 -20.05 -1.16
N ILE A 80 -8.92 -19.94 0.09
CA ILE A 80 -8.03 -18.86 0.53
C ILE A 80 -6.71 -18.90 -0.23
N ILE A 81 -6.10 -20.07 -0.42
CA ILE A 81 -4.87 -20.21 -1.20
C ILE A 81 -5.09 -19.74 -2.64
N SER A 82 -6.19 -20.16 -3.25
CA SER A 82 -6.52 -19.78 -4.63
C SER A 82 -6.69 -18.25 -4.75
N PHE A 83 -7.31 -17.62 -3.77
CA PHE A 83 -7.39 -16.15 -3.68
C PHE A 83 -6.01 -15.51 -3.57
N LEU A 84 -5.15 -15.98 -2.65
CA LEU A 84 -3.81 -15.44 -2.47
C LEU A 84 -2.98 -15.55 -3.75
N GLN A 85 -3.05 -16.67 -4.45
CA GLN A 85 -2.31 -16.90 -5.70
C GLN A 85 -2.79 -16.03 -6.86
N ALA A 86 -4.06 -15.68 -6.88
CA ALA A 86 -4.65 -14.84 -7.93
C ALA A 86 -4.44 -13.34 -7.66
N THR A 87 -4.03 -12.95 -6.45
CA THR A 87 -4.10 -11.57 -5.98
C THR A 87 -2.72 -11.01 -5.62
N PRO A 88 -2.23 -9.95 -6.29
CA PRO A 88 -1.04 -9.24 -5.82
C PRO A 88 -1.26 -8.63 -4.42
N PRO A 89 -0.23 -8.63 -3.56
CA PRO A 89 1.16 -9.04 -3.76
C PRO A 89 1.41 -10.56 -3.65
N PHE A 90 0.41 -11.34 -3.25
CA PHE A 90 0.54 -12.75 -2.92
C PHE A 90 0.76 -13.66 -4.14
N SER A 91 0.34 -13.22 -5.33
CA SER A 91 0.55 -13.96 -6.59
C SER A 91 2.03 -14.20 -6.94
N ARG A 92 2.96 -13.55 -6.20
CA ARG A 92 4.41 -13.80 -6.30
C ARG A 92 4.88 -15.01 -5.51
N LEU A 93 4.01 -15.55 -4.64
CA LEU A 93 4.33 -16.71 -3.83
C LEU A 93 4.47 -17.98 -4.70
N ASN A 94 5.39 -18.85 -4.30
CA ASN A 94 5.54 -20.14 -4.96
C ASN A 94 4.30 -21.01 -4.72
N ARG A 95 3.46 -21.14 -5.72
CA ARG A 95 2.18 -21.83 -5.67
C ARG A 95 2.29 -23.24 -5.13
N SER A 96 3.12 -24.06 -5.74
CA SER A 96 3.23 -25.47 -5.41
C SER A 96 3.72 -25.70 -3.97
N TYR A 97 4.63 -24.85 -3.50
CA TYR A 97 5.12 -24.91 -2.13
C TYR A 97 4.00 -24.60 -1.12
N PHE A 98 3.22 -23.56 -1.38
CA PHE A 98 2.12 -23.18 -0.48
C PHE A 98 1.01 -24.23 -0.46
N GLU A 99 0.59 -24.74 -1.62
CA GLU A 99 -0.43 -25.78 -1.71
C GLU A 99 0.01 -27.03 -0.94
N GLN A 100 1.22 -27.52 -1.15
CA GLN A 100 1.73 -28.70 -0.46
C GLN A 100 1.81 -28.47 1.06
N LYS A 101 2.35 -27.33 1.48
CA LYS A 101 2.53 -27.01 2.89
C LYS A 101 1.19 -26.87 3.61
N LEU A 102 0.23 -26.18 3.02
CA LEU A 102 -1.07 -25.96 3.66
C LEU A 102 -1.95 -27.22 3.63
N THR A 103 -1.89 -28.02 2.57
CA THR A 103 -2.54 -29.33 2.54
C THR A 103 -2.00 -30.26 3.62
N ALA A 104 -0.69 -30.24 3.86
CA ALA A 104 -0.10 -31.03 4.94
C ALA A 104 -0.54 -30.56 6.33
N ILE A 105 -0.65 -29.24 6.55
CA ILE A 105 -1.04 -28.66 7.85
C ILE A 105 -2.52 -28.90 8.16
N PHE A 106 -3.41 -28.80 7.19
CA PHE A 106 -4.83 -29.10 7.34
C PHE A 106 -5.10 -30.59 7.05
N SER A 107 -4.46 -31.47 7.82
CA SER A 107 -4.58 -32.93 7.73
C SER A 107 -5.05 -33.55 9.03
N GLU A 108 -5.51 -34.79 8.98
CA GLU A 108 -5.92 -35.56 10.13
C GLU A 108 -4.81 -35.64 11.19
N GLU A 109 -3.58 -35.87 10.74
CA GLU A 109 -2.40 -35.96 11.62
C GLU A 109 -2.18 -34.68 12.46
N TYR A 110 -2.38 -33.50 11.88
CA TYR A 110 -2.25 -32.23 12.60
C TYR A 110 -3.42 -31.98 13.56
N MET A 111 -4.63 -32.37 13.16
CA MET A 111 -5.81 -32.22 13.99
C MET A 111 -5.78 -33.22 15.20
N GLU A 112 -5.27 -34.42 15.00
CA GLU A 112 -5.06 -35.37 16.10
C GLU A 112 -4.00 -34.88 17.08
N ASP A 113 -2.88 -34.34 16.60
CA ASP A 113 -1.86 -33.73 17.46
C ASP A 113 -2.43 -32.53 18.25
N ALA A 114 -3.28 -31.70 17.61
CA ALA A 114 -3.97 -30.61 18.28
C ALA A 114 -4.94 -31.11 19.35
N LYS A 115 -5.68 -32.18 19.07
CA LYS A 115 -6.57 -32.83 20.05
C LYS A 115 -5.79 -33.34 21.25
N ALA A 116 -4.66 -34.01 21.03
CA ALA A 116 -3.78 -34.48 22.10
C ALA A 116 -3.19 -33.33 22.92
N TYR A 117 -2.75 -32.24 22.24
CA TYR A 117 -2.22 -31.05 22.90
C TYR A 117 -3.23 -30.36 23.82
N LEU A 118 -4.51 -30.30 23.43
CA LEU A 118 -5.57 -29.69 24.24
C LEU A 118 -5.95 -30.50 25.50
N GLN A 119 -5.55 -31.77 25.58
CA GLN A 119 -5.76 -32.57 26.78
C GLN A 119 -4.68 -32.32 27.86
N LEU A 120 -3.61 -31.59 27.51
CA LEU A 120 -2.51 -31.25 28.40
C LEU A 120 -2.89 -30.12 29.35
N THR A 121 -2.33 -30.12 30.54
CA THR A 121 -2.41 -28.98 31.45
C THR A 121 -1.66 -27.77 30.91
N GLN A 122 -1.97 -26.59 31.41
CA GLN A 122 -1.26 -25.34 30.97
C GLN A 122 0.26 -25.42 31.18
N GLN A 123 0.72 -26.11 32.24
CA GLN A 123 2.15 -26.28 32.47
C GLN A 123 2.78 -27.21 31.42
N GLU A 124 2.12 -28.30 31.08
CA GLU A 124 2.59 -29.21 30.02
C GLU A 124 2.57 -28.55 28.65
N GLN A 125 1.54 -27.75 28.34
CA GLN A 125 1.48 -26.96 27.10
C GLN A 125 2.65 -25.97 27.00
N LEU A 126 3.01 -25.32 28.11
CA LEU A 126 4.19 -24.45 28.17
C LEU A 126 5.49 -25.23 27.94
N ILE A 127 5.63 -26.40 28.53
CA ILE A 127 6.79 -27.28 28.30
C ILE A 127 6.86 -27.68 26.82
N CYS A 128 5.74 -28.09 26.23
CA CYS A 128 5.66 -28.44 24.82
C CYS A 128 6.10 -27.27 23.92
N ALA A 129 5.68 -26.03 24.24
CA ALA A 129 6.11 -24.83 23.50
C ALA A 129 7.63 -24.60 23.58
N LEU A 130 8.26 -24.93 24.71
CA LEU A 130 9.71 -24.76 24.90
C LEU A 130 10.52 -25.94 24.29
N THR A 131 9.97 -27.12 24.26
CA THR A 131 10.66 -28.34 23.80
C THR A 131 10.38 -28.66 22.34
N GLY A 132 9.40 -28.03 21.73
CA GLY A 132 8.94 -28.32 20.36
C GLY A 132 8.08 -29.60 20.25
N GLN A 133 7.64 -30.16 21.35
CA GLN A 133 6.62 -31.24 21.35
C GLN A 133 5.29 -30.64 20.87
N HIS A 134 4.45 -31.45 20.23
CA HIS A 134 3.20 -30.98 19.60
C HIS A 134 3.37 -29.79 18.66
N SER A 135 4.48 -29.76 17.92
CA SER A 135 4.78 -28.68 16.96
C SER A 135 3.72 -28.59 15.85
N LYS A 136 3.07 -29.70 15.50
CA LYS A 136 1.98 -29.77 14.52
C LYS A 136 0.75 -29.01 15.01
N ALA A 137 0.34 -29.23 16.26
CA ALA A 137 -0.75 -28.50 16.90
C ALA A 137 -0.49 -26.98 16.88
N THR A 138 0.70 -26.57 17.29
CA THR A 138 1.10 -25.15 17.28
C THR A 138 1.09 -24.56 15.87
N MET A 139 1.57 -25.30 14.87
CA MET A 139 1.57 -24.87 13.49
C MET A 139 0.14 -24.73 12.94
N LEU A 140 -0.73 -25.72 13.19
CA LEU A 140 -2.13 -25.70 12.79
C LEU A 140 -2.84 -24.44 13.33
N VAL A 141 -2.72 -24.19 14.64
CA VAL A 141 -3.34 -23.01 15.27
C VAL A 141 -2.85 -21.72 14.63
N ARG A 142 -1.54 -21.55 14.44
CA ARG A 142 -0.96 -20.34 13.85
C ARG A 142 -1.40 -20.13 12.41
N ILE A 143 -1.37 -21.15 11.58
CA ILE A 143 -1.80 -21.05 10.18
C ILE A 143 -3.31 -20.78 10.11
N ALA A 144 -4.12 -21.51 10.88
CA ALA A 144 -5.55 -21.25 10.93
C ALA A 144 -5.88 -19.83 11.38
N GLN A 145 -5.15 -19.30 12.37
CA GLN A 145 -5.31 -17.93 12.86
C GLN A 145 -4.97 -16.91 11.79
N VAL A 146 -3.83 -17.03 11.11
CA VAL A 146 -3.41 -16.08 10.06
C VAL A 146 -4.39 -16.10 8.89
N LEU A 147 -4.79 -17.29 8.43
CA LEU A 147 -5.70 -17.42 7.30
C LEU A 147 -7.15 -17.10 7.68
N GLY A 148 -7.61 -17.52 8.86
CA GLY A 148 -8.95 -17.23 9.35
C GLY A 148 -9.21 -15.74 9.57
N HIS A 149 -8.17 -14.97 9.86
CA HIS A 149 -8.27 -13.51 9.99
C HIS A 149 -7.92 -12.74 8.70
N LEU A 150 -7.74 -13.41 7.55
CA LEU A 150 -7.27 -12.76 6.33
C LEU A 150 -8.23 -11.67 5.83
N SER A 151 -9.52 -11.97 5.69
CA SER A 151 -10.51 -11.00 5.20
C SER A 151 -10.60 -9.79 6.12
N TYR A 152 -10.68 -10.03 7.42
CA TYR A 152 -10.66 -8.98 8.44
C TYR A 152 -9.38 -8.13 8.36
N SER A 153 -8.21 -8.77 8.25
CA SER A 153 -6.92 -8.08 8.15
C SER A 153 -6.84 -7.18 6.91
N LEU A 154 -7.32 -7.67 5.77
CA LEU A 154 -7.36 -6.89 4.53
C LEU A 154 -8.33 -5.72 4.63
N GLY A 155 -9.53 -5.93 5.18
CA GLY A 155 -10.54 -4.89 5.39
C GLY A 155 -10.01 -3.79 6.31
N GLN A 156 -9.47 -4.14 7.47
CA GLN A 156 -8.91 -3.19 8.43
C GLN A 156 -7.73 -2.40 7.87
N TYR A 157 -6.82 -3.09 7.15
CA TYR A 157 -5.70 -2.40 6.51
C TYR A 157 -6.18 -1.37 5.49
N LYS A 158 -7.12 -1.75 4.62
CA LYS A 158 -7.66 -0.83 3.60
C LYS A 158 -8.41 0.33 4.20
N GLU A 159 -9.29 0.09 5.17
CA GLU A 159 -10.03 1.17 5.84
C GLU A 159 -9.10 2.22 6.44
N ALA A 160 -8.11 1.76 7.21
CA ALA A 160 -7.17 2.63 7.88
C ALA A 160 -6.23 3.36 6.91
N LEU A 161 -5.62 2.60 5.99
CA LEU A 161 -4.47 3.11 5.24
C LEU A 161 -4.83 3.69 3.86
N THR A 162 -6.02 3.43 3.32
CA THR A 162 -6.49 4.14 2.11
C THR A 162 -6.65 5.64 2.41
N LYS A 163 -7.33 5.99 3.50
CA LYS A 163 -7.49 7.39 3.92
C LYS A 163 -6.13 8.07 4.15
N PHE A 164 -5.21 7.36 4.79
CA PHE A 164 -3.85 7.88 5.00
C PHE A 164 -3.10 8.06 3.66
N ALA A 165 -3.16 7.07 2.77
CA ALA A 165 -2.55 7.17 1.44
C ALA A 165 -3.15 8.31 0.59
N GLU A 166 -4.46 8.56 0.69
CA GLU A 166 -5.12 9.71 0.05
C GLU A 166 -4.57 11.01 0.60
N ARG A 167 -4.44 11.11 1.91
CA ARG A 167 -3.86 12.30 2.57
C ARG A 167 -2.42 12.56 2.12
N LEU A 168 -1.59 11.53 1.97
CA LEU A 168 -0.23 11.65 1.42
C LEU A 168 -0.20 12.17 -0.03
N ASN A 169 -1.31 12.09 -0.77
CA ASN A 169 -1.40 12.56 -2.15
C ASN A 169 -1.98 13.97 -2.30
N GLU A 170 -2.42 14.61 -1.22
CA GLU A 170 -2.88 15.99 -1.25
C GLU A 170 -1.74 16.95 -1.66
N PRO A 171 -2.06 18.00 -2.41
CA PRO A 171 -1.05 19.00 -2.81
C PRO A 171 -0.56 19.79 -1.58
N GLY A 172 0.71 20.17 -1.60
CA GLY A 172 1.31 21.05 -0.59
C GLY A 172 2.14 20.32 0.49
N HIS A 173 2.30 19.01 0.37
CA HIS A 173 3.15 18.23 1.27
C HIS A 173 4.46 17.85 0.60
N ASP A 174 5.55 17.91 1.38
CA ASP A 174 6.84 17.40 0.95
C ASP A 174 6.80 15.88 0.87
N ARG A 175 7.25 15.35 -0.27
CA ARG A 175 7.31 13.90 -0.51
C ARG A 175 8.70 13.36 -0.11
N THR A 176 9.03 13.58 1.16
CA THR A 176 10.26 13.13 1.81
C THR A 176 9.89 12.31 3.04
N SER A 177 10.82 11.54 3.59
CA SER A 177 10.62 10.81 4.85
C SER A 177 10.13 11.73 5.98
N ASP A 178 10.68 12.92 6.09
CA ASP A 178 10.29 13.90 7.12
C ASP A 178 8.87 14.44 6.89
N GLY A 179 8.51 14.74 5.64
CA GLY A 179 7.15 15.13 5.26
C GLY A 179 6.14 14.05 5.54
N TYR A 180 6.47 12.79 5.28
CA TYR A 180 5.62 11.64 5.60
C TYR A 180 5.49 11.42 7.11
N ALA A 181 6.54 11.61 7.90
CA ALA A 181 6.49 11.55 9.36
C ALA A 181 5.56 12.62 9.94
N ALA A 182 5.65 13.85 9.45
CA ALA A 182 4.76 14.94 9.85
C ALA A 182 3.28 14.64 9.54
N MET A 183 3.00 14.10 8.34
CA MET A 183 1.66 13.69 7.92
C MET A 183 1.12 12.54 8.79
N PHE A 184 1.96 11.55 9.08
CA PHE A 184 1.62 10.44 9.95
C PHE A 184 1.17 10.95 11.33
N GLY A 185 1.97 11.79 11.96
CA GLY A 185 1.63 12.35 13.28
C GLY A 185 0.34 13.17 13.28
N GLN A 186 0.07 13.94 12.22
CA GLN A 186 -1.17 14.70 12.08
C GLN A 186 -2.38 13.79 11.85
N PHE A 187 -2.27 12.83 10.94
CA PHE A 187 -3.38 11.95 10.55
C PHE A 187 -3.85 11.10 11.75
N PHE A 188 -2.95 10.36 12.38
CA PHE A 188 -3.32 9.47 13.48
C PHE A 188 -3.72 10.21 14.77
N LYS A 189 -3.34 11.48 14.92
CA LYS A 189 -3.85 12.34 15.98
C LYS A 189 -5.30 12.77 15.73
N SER A 190 -5.69 12.99 14.47
CA SER A 190 -7.05 13.38 14.09
C SER A 190 -8.03 12.20 13.95
N GLU A 191 -7.53 10.98 13.83
CA GLU A 191 -8.31 9.74 13.64
C GLU A 191 -8.03 8.73 14.77
N PRO A 192 -8.51 8.98 16.01
CA PRO A 192 -8.16 8.15 17.17
C PRO A 192 -8.60 6.69 17.06
N THR A 193 -9.66 6.39 16.29
CA THR A 193 -10.13 5.02 16.04
C THR A 193 -9.13 4.19 15.22
N LEU A 194 -8.31 4.87 14.41
CA LEU A 194 -7.23 4.29 13.63
C LEU A 194 -5.87 4.43 14.33
N SER A 195 -5.87 5.00 15.55
CA SER A 195 -4.66 5.20 16.33
C SER A 195 -3.96 3.88 16.63
N LEU A 196 -2.65 3.95 16.58
CA LEU A 196 -1.75 2.83 16.91
C LEU A 196 -1.85 2.40 18.37
N ASP A 197 -2.39 3.26 19.23
CA ASP A 197 -2.62 3.00 20.66
C ASP A 197 -3.90 2.19 20.90
N ASN A 198 -4.69 1.92 19.85
CA ASN A 198 -5.85 1.04 19.96
C ASN A 198 -5.38 -0.39 20.27
N PRO A 199 -5.81 -1.02 21.40
CA PRO A 199 -5.37 -2.36 21.79
C PRO A 199 -5.59 -3.43 20.73
N ALA A 200 -6.67 -3.36 19.95
CA ALA A 200 -6.93 -4.29 18.85
C ALA A 200 -5.86 -4.17 17.73
N TRP A 201 -5.47 -2.94 17.39
CA TRP A 201 -4.39 -2.71 16.44
C TRP A 201 -3.04 -3.19 16.97
N MET A 202 -2.73 -2.94 18.24
CA MET A 202 -1.49 -3.41 18.85
C MET A 202 -1.36 -4.92 18.75
N THR A 203 -2.43 -5.65 19.04
CA THR A 203 -2.42 -7.12 18.96
C THR A 203 -2.17 -7.62 17.54
N LEU A 204 -2.87 -7.05 16.54
CA LEU A 204 -2.76 -7.46 15.14
C LEU A 204 -1.43 -7.01 14.49
N THR A 205 -0.81 -5.96 15.00
CA THR A 205 0.43 -5.41 14.42
C THR A 205 1.70 -5.83 15.13
N ASN A 206 1.60 -6.73 16.11
CA ASN A 206 2.76 -7.28 16.77
C ASN A 206 3.72 -7.94 15.78
N ALA A 207 4.99 -7.58 15.90
CA ALA A 207 6.06 -8.17 15.13
C ALA A 207 7.28 -8.41 16.01
N SER A 208 7.96 -9.52 15.79
CA SER A 208 9.28 -9.75 16.37
C SER A 208 10.37 -9.44 15.36
N VAL A 209 11.46 -8.82 15.82
CA VAL A 209 12.59 -8.43 14.98
C VAL A 209 13.77 -9.34 15.29
N GLN A 210 14.36 -9.86 14.22
CA GLN A 210 15.61 -10.64 14.26
C GLN A 210 16.60 -10.08 13.25
N TYR A 211 17.88 -10.08 13.59
CA TYR A 211 18.93 -9.77 12.64
C TYR A 211 19.60 -11.08 12.20
N VAL A 212 19.65 -11.31 10.90
CA VAL A 212 20.20 -12.52 10.31
C VAL A 212 21.20 -12.19 9.22
N ALA A 213 22.17 -13.08 8.99
CA ALA A 213 22.99 -13.02 7.80
C ALA A 213 22.25 -13.69 6.65
N ALA A 214 21.92 -12.95 5.62
CA ALA A 214 21.23 -13.48 4.44
C ALA A 214 21.82 -12.88 3.16
N THR A 215 21.67 -13.61 2.06
CA THR A 215 22.13 -13.14 0.75
C THR A 215 20.97 -12.48 0.02
N ARG A 216 21.11 -11.18 -0.29
CA ARG A 216 20.11 -10.45 -1.06
C ARG A 216 19.98 -11.07 -2.46
N PRO A 217 18.75 -11.24 -3.00
CA PRO A 217 18.58 -11.71 -4.37
C PRO A 217 19.43 -10.94 -5.38
N GLY A 218 20.19 -11.67 -6.21
CA GLY A 218 21.12 -11.10 -7.18
C GLY A 218 22.50 -10.66 -6.62
N LYS A 219 22.79 -10.95 -5.34
CA LYS A 219 24.12 -10.78 -4.72
C LYS A 219 24.71 -12.13 -4.37
N THR A 220 26.03 -12.18 -4.18
CA THR A 220 26.76 -13.40 -3.80
C THR A 220 27.15 -13.43 -2.32
N GLU A 221 27.30 -12.26 -1.72
CA GLU A 221 27.78 -12.14 -0.34
C GLU A 221 26.62 -11.95 0.63
N PRO A 222 26.67 -12.60 1.82
CA PRO A 222 25.71 -12.40 2.87
C PRO A 222 25.88 -11.00 3.48
N GLN A 223 24.77 -10.40 3.85
CA GLN A 223 24.68 -9.11 4.54
C GLN A 223 23.84 -9.26 5.80
N LEU A 224 24.03 -8.38 6.77
CA LEU A 224 23.14 -8.30 7.93
C LEU A 224 21.81 -7.70 7.48
N VAL A 225 20.73 -8.43 7.73
CA VAL A 225 19.38 -8.05 7.34
C VAL A 225 18.44 -8.03 8.54
N LYS A 226 17.53 -7.07 8.55
CA LYS A 226 16.44 -7.01 9.52
C LYS A 226 15.29 -7.91 9.04
N ARG A 227 15.12 -9.07 9.70
CA ARG A 227 13.99 -9.98 9.49
C ARG A 227 12.91 -9.67 10.50
N MET A 228 11.70 -9.44 10.01
CA MET A 228 10.52 -9.23 10.86
C MET A 228 9.54 -10.38 10.67
N HIS A 229 9.04 -10.91 11.80
CA HIS A 229 8.07 -11.99 11.86
C HIS A 229 6.75 -11.45 12.36
N TYR A 230 5.66 -11.80 11.69
CA TYR A 230 4.34 -11.24 11.94
C TYR A 230 3.33 -12.29 12.38
N VAL A 231 2.41 -11.87 13.23
CA VAL A 231 1.28 -12.68 13.70
C VAL A 231 0.06 -12.53 12.80
N SER A 232 0.04 -11.53 11.91
CA SER A 232 -1.07 -11.26 11.00
C SER A 232 -0.61 -10.59 9.71
N PHE A 233 -1.44 -10.66 8.68
CA PHE A 233 -1.22 -9.95 7.42
C PHE A 233 -1.24 -8.42 7.61
N VAL A 234 -2.11 -7.90 8.48
CA VAL A 234 -2.18 -6.44 8.70
C VAL A 234 -0.88 -5.89 9.27
N GLY A 235 -0.24 -6.62 10.17
CA GLY A 235 1.09 -6.28 10.70
C GLY A 235 2.14 -6.24 9.60
N MET A 236 2.12 -7.24 8.72
CA MET A 236 3.05 -7.33 7.59
C MET A 236 2.87 -6.17 6.59
N PHE A 237 1.65 -5.90 6.15
CA PHE A 237 1.37 -4.83 5.18
C PHE A 237 1.73 -3.46 5.73
N ARG A 238 1.37 -3.23 6.99
CA ARG A 238 1.64 -1.97 7.67
C ARG A 238 3.14 -1.74 7.84
N SER A 239 3.88 -2.74 8.28
CA SER A 239 5.33 -2.62 8.43
C SER A 239 6.00 -2.34 7.10
N ASP A 240 5.64 -3.04 6.01
CA ASP A 240 6.20 -2.77 4.69
C ASP A 240 5.90 -1.34 4.23
N LEU A 241 4.65 -0.87 4.39
CA LEU A 241 4.28 0.49 3.99
C LEU A 241 5.09 1.55 4.76
N PHE A 242 5.18 1.40 6.08
CA PHE A 242 5.86 2.39 6.92
C PHE A 242 7.38 2.36 6.78
N GLU A 243 7.98 1.19 6.66
CA GLU A 243 9.41 1.08 6.29
C GLU A 243 9.66 1.73 4.92
N GLY A 244 8.72 1.60 3.97
CA GLY A 244 8.78 2.32 2.70
C GLY A 244 8.77 3.83 2.87
N LEU A 245 7.88 4.37 3.72
CA LEU A 245 7.83 5.80 4.02
C LEU A 245 9.13 6.30 4.65
N CYS A 246 9.76 5.50 5.52
CA CYS A 246 11.05 5.85 6.14
C CYS A 246 12.17 6.04 5.11
N VAL A 247 12.12 5.32 3.99
CA VAL A 247 13.10 5.46 2.90
C VAL A 247 12.61 6.37 1.75
N GLY A 248 11.51 7.09 1.95
CA GLY A 248 10.97 8.04 0.98
C GLY A 248 10.06 7.43 -0.09
N HIS A 249 9.72 6.15 0.03
CA HIS A 249 8.74 5.51 -0.84
C HIS A 249 7.32 5.79 -0.36
N ALA A 250 6.39 6.10 -1.27
CA ALA A 250 5.01 6.35 -0.88
C ALA A 250 4.01 5.90 -1.94
N PRO A 251 2.81 5.45 -1.53
CA PRO A 251 1.73 5.12 -2.45
C PRO A 251 1.22 6.38 -3.15
N LYS A 252 0.88 6.23 -4.44
CA LYS A 252 0.27 7.26 -5.26
C LYS A 252 -0.82 6.69 -6.13
N LYS A 253 -1.93 7.42 -6.29
CA LYS A 253 -3.02 7.03 -7.15
C LYS A 253 -2.76 7.47 -8.59
N CYS A 254 -2.87 6.56 -9.54
CA CYS A 254 -2.66 6.85 -10.96
C CYS A 254 -3.90 7.53 -11.56
N PRO A 255 -3.82 8.73 -12.15
CA PRO A 255 -4.99 9.44 -12.68
C PRO A 255 -5.54 8.86 -13.99
N ILE A 256 -4.96 7.78 -14.52
CA ILE A 256 -5.43 7.11 -15.74
C ILE A 256 -6.17 5.81 -15.44
N CYS A 257 -5.63 4.97 -14.57
CA CYS A 257 -6.21 3.66 -14.23
C CYS A 257 -6.80 3.59 -12.83
N ASP A 258 -6.71 4.66 -12.06
CA ASP A 258 -7.19 4.81 -10.68
C ASP A 258 -6.59 3.80 -9.67
N ARG A 259 -5.52 3.10 -10.04
CA ARG A 259 -4.82 2.14 -9.18
C ARG A 259 -3.72 2.82 -8.39
N TRP A 260 -3.52 2.33 -7.18
CA TRP A 260 -2.38 2.70 -6.35
C TRP A 260 -1.09 2.11 -6.92
N PHE A 261 0.00 2.86 -6.88
CA PHE A 261 1.34 2.42 -7.23
C PHE A 261 2.37 3.09 -6.33
N LEU A 262 3.46 2.39 -6.07
CA LEU A 262 4.54 2.91 -5.24
C LEU A 262 5.41 3.89 -6.03
N THR A 263 5.69 5.06 -5.46
CA THR A 263 6.74 5.98 -5.93
C THR A 263 7.99 5.78 -5.08
N ILE A 264 9.11 5.47 -5.72
CA ILE A 264 10.38 5.10 -5.06
C ILE A 264 11.42 6.23 -5.08
N ASP A 265 11.10 7.37 -5.64
CA ASP A 265 11.97 8.54 -5.67
C ASP A 265 11.16 9.82 -5.44
N ALA A 266 11.85 10.88 -5.02
CA ALA A 266 11.27 12.21 -4.85
C ALA A 266 10.80 12.84 -6.17
N ARG A 267 11.10 12.23 -7.32
CA ARG A 267 10.64 12.70 -8.62
C ARG A 267 9.12 12.52 -8.70
N HIS A 268 8.46 13.55 -9.21
CA HIS A 268 7.00 13.56 -9.34
C HIS A 268 6.50 12.61 -10.43
N THR A 269 6.68 11.30 -10.25
CA THR A 269 6.07 10.30 -11.11
C THR A 269 4.55 10.39 -10.98
N LYS A 270 3.87 10.86 -12.05
CA LYS A 270 2.41 11.08 -12.03
C LYS A 270 1.60 9.85 -12.39
N TYR A 271 2.18 8.91 -13.13
CA TYR A 271 1.51 7.79 -13.76
C TYR A 271 2.23 6.48 -13.43
N CYS A 272 1.48 5.42 -13.19
CA CYS A 272 2.05 4.09 -13.01
C CYS A 272 2.65 3.55 -14.33
N GLY A 273 3.44 2.48 -14.23
CA GLY A 273 4.00 1.78 -15.39
C GLY A 273 3.09 0.67 -15.95
N GLY A 274 1.90 0.46 -15.35
CA GLY A 274 0.97 -0.58 -15.78
C GLY A 274 0.25 -0.25 -17.09
N LEU A 275 -0.34 -1.26 -17.71
CA LEU A 275 -1.15 -1.09 -18.92
C LEU A 275 -2.36 -0.19 -18.63
N ALA A 276 -2.67 0.70 -19.56
CA ALA A 276 -3.82 1.58 -19.43
C ALA A 276 -5.11 0.84 -19.76
N PRO A 277 -6.16 0.97 -18.92
CA PRO A 277 -7.45 0.36 -19.19
C PRO A 277 -8.04 0.83 -20.53
N GLY A 278 -8.55 -0.11 -21.32
CA GLY A 278 -9.22 0.18 -22.58
C GLY A 278 -8.31 0.63 -23.73
N ASP A 279 -6.98 0.67 -23.54
CA ASP A 279 -6.07 1.02 -24.63
C ASP A 279 -5.81 -0.20 -25.55
N GLN A 280 -6.34 -0.15 -26.75
CA GLN A 280 -6.20 -1.23 -27.75
C GLN A 280 -4.75 -1.42 -28.26
N ARG A 281 -3.87 -0.43 -28.05
CA ARG A 281 -2.47 -0.47 -28.49
C ARG A 281 -1.50 -1.00 -27.41
N GLY A 282 -2.01 -1.44 -26.27
CA GLY A 282 -1.20 -1.96 -25.15
C GLY A 282 -0.23 -0.94 -24.53
N ARG A 283 -0.56 0.36 -24.60
CA ARG A 283 0.28 1.42 -24.01
C ARG A 283 0.13 1.45 -22.50
N THR A 284 1.20 1.82 -21.82
CA THR A 284 1.18 2.03 -20.37
C THR A 284 0.53 3.38 -20.01
N CYS A 285 0.05 3.48 -18.76
CA CYS A 285 -0.47 4.73 -18.22
C CYS A 285 0.55 5.88 -18.35
N ARG A 286 1.84 5.59 -18.16
CA ARG A 286 2.92 6.57 -18.33
C ARG A 286 3.03 7.05 -19.78
N GLN A 287 2.93 6.16 -20.76
CA GLN A 287 2.96 6.52 -22.17
C GLN A 287 1.76 7.39 -22.55
N ILE A 288 0.54 7.00 -22.13
CA ILE A 288 -0.67 7.79 -22.40
C ILE A 288 -0.61 9.15 -21.70
N GLY A 289 -0.18 9.19 -20.44
CA GLY A 289 -0.05 10.45 -19.70
C GLY A 289 0.96 11.41 -20.32
N ASN A 290 2.08 10.88 -20.84
CA ASN A 290 3.06 11.66 -21.54
C ASN A 290 2.54 12.16 -22.90
N LEU A 291 1.78 11.33 -23.63
CA LEU A 291 1.11 11.75 -24.88
C LEU A 291 0.10 12.86 -24.61
N ARG A 292 -0.82 12.70 -23.66
CA ARG A 292 -1.77 13.74 -23.27
C ARG A 292 -1.07 15.04 -22.85
N GLY A 293 0.03 14.95 -22.10
CA GLY A 293 0.82 16.11 -21.72
C GLY A 293 1.57 16.76 -22.89
N ARG A 294 1.88 16.00 -23.96
CA ARG A 294 2.44 16.53 -25.21
C ARG A 294 1.35 17.18 -26.04
N GLU A 295 0.24 16.50 -26.27
CA GLU A 295 -0.94 17.03 -26.97
C GLU A 295 -1.45 18.31 -26.32
N GLN A 296 -1.54 18.36 -24.99
CA GLN A 296 -1.88 19.58 -24.25
C GLN A 296 -0.86 20.69 -24.45
N ARG A 297 0.42 20.39 -24.66
CA ARG A 297 1.45 21.37 -24.98
C ARG A 297 1.40 21.80 -26.45
N GLU A 298 1.13 20.89 -27.38
CA GLU A 298 1.03 21.11 -28.80
C GLU A 298 -0.26 21.88 -29.19
N LEU A 299 -1.42 21.42 -28.70
CA LEU A 299 -2.70 22.16 -28.80
C LEU A 299 -2.60 23.58 -28.22
N ALA A 300 -1.67 23.75 -27.35
CA ALA A 300 -1.51 24.98 -26.62
C ALA A 300 -0.72 26.06 -27.38
N ASP A 301 0.04 25.79 -28.43
CA ASP A 301 0.77 26.82 -29.16
C ASP A 301 -0.15 27.55 -30.17
N ASP A 302 -1.13 26.86 -30.77
CA ASP A 302 -2.12 27.40 -31.68
C ASP A 302 -3.48 27.74 -31.02
N HIS A 303 -3.70 27.37 -29.77
CA HIS A 303 -4.99 27.59 -29.13
C HIS A 303 -5.12 29.04 -28.60
N PRO A 304 -6.22 29.75 -28.88
CA PRO A 304 -6.41 31.18 -28.49
C PRO A 304 -6.17 31.45 -27.00
N ILE A 305 -6.63 30.53 -26.14
CA ILE A 305 -6.45 30.60 -24.68
C ILE A 305 -4.97 30.59 -24.29
N LYS A 306 -4.14 29.78 -24.97
CA LYS A 306 -2.71 29.70 -24.66
C LYS A 306 -1.94 30.85 -25.31
N ALA A 307 -2.34 31.32 -26.45
CA ALA A 307 -1.74 32.53 -27.06
C ALA A 307 -1.86 33.72 -26.10
N ILE A 308 -3.03 33.91 -25.49
CA ILE A 308 -3.27 34.94 -24.47
C ILE A 308 -2.36 34.69 -23.24
N TYR A 309 -2.30 33.44 -22.74
CA TYR A 309 -1.45 33.08 -21.60
C TYR A 309 0.03 33.33 -21.89
N THR A 310 0.55 32.86 -23.01
CA THR A 310 1.96 33.01 -23.41
C THR A 310 2.33 34.48 -23.55
N ARG A 311 1.47 35.30 -24.20
CA ARG A 311 1.64 36.75 -24.32
C ARG A 311 1.74 37.37 -22.91
N ARG A 312 0.88 36.98 -21.98
CA ARG A 312 0.89 37.50 -20.61
C ARG A 312 2.12 37.11 -19.83
N MET A 313 2.53 35.83 -19.92
CA MET A 313 3.76 35.36 -19.28
C MET A 313 5.00 36.13 -19.74
N ASN A 314 5.10 36.39 -21.05
CA ASN A 314 6.19 37.17 -21.60
C ASN A 314 6.15 38.64 -21.10
N THR A 315 4.95 39.22 -20.98
CA THR A 315 4.79 40.59 -20.46
C THR A 315 5.22 40.69 -18.98
N ILE A 316 4.82 39.74 -18.14
CA ILE A 316 5.22 39.67 -16.73
C ILE A 316 6.75 39.54 -16.64
N LEU A 317 7.35 38.62 -17.41
CA LEU A 317 8.79 38.39 -17.42
C LEU A 317 9.56 39.67 -17.82
N GLN A 318 9.10 40.38 -18.86
CA GLN A 318 9.72 41.65 -19.30
C GLN A 318 9.57 42.76 -18.26
N SER A 319 8.41 42.84 -17.58
CA SER A 319 8.17 43.82 -16.51
C SER A 319 9.07 43.56 -15.30
N THR A 320 9.30 42.30 -14.94
CA THR A 320 10.24 41.94 -13.89
C THR A 320 11.68 42.27 -14.27
N ARG A 321 12.11 41.96 -15.50
CA ARG A 321 13.46 42.31 -15.99
C ARG A 321 13.71 43.81 -16.04
N ARG A 322 12.67 44.62 -16.24
CA ARG A 322 12.75 46.08 -16.25
C ARG A 322 12.61 46.74 -14.87
N GLY A 323 12.54 45.92 -13.80
CA GLY A 323 12.38 46.41 -12.43
C GLY A 323 11.01 47.03 -12.11
N LYS A 324 10.00 46.84 -12.98
CA LYS A 324 8.63 47.35 -12.78
C LYS A 324 7.77 46.47 -11.91
N LEU A 325 8.17 45.21 -11.69
CA LEU A 325 7.53 44.24 -10.82
C LEU A 325 8.62 43.55 -9.99
N ASP A 326 8.39 43.42 -8.72
CA ASP A 326 9.22 42.58 -7.82
C ASP A 326 9.02 41.10 -8.13
N GLU A 327 9.97 40.26 -7.72
CA GLU A 327 9.95 38.81 -8.02
C GLU A 327 8.78 38.07 -7.37
N GLU A 328 8.39 38.48 -6.17
CA GLU A 328 7.31 37.85 -5.42
C GLU A 328 5.95 38.14 -6.07
N THR A 329 5.66 39.39 -6.40
CA THR A 329 4.46 39.80 -7.14
C THR A 329 4.42 39.13 -8.52
N ALA A 330 5.56 39.07 -9.22
CA ALA A 330 5.64 38.40 -10.52
C ALA A 330 5.35 36.88 -10.41
N ALA A 331 5.84 36.20 -9.38
CA ALA A 331 5.56 34.76 -9.13
C ALA A 331 4.07 34.55 -8.84
N ALA A 332 3.47 35.37 -8.00
CA ALA A 332 2.05 35.31 -7.68
C ALA A 332 1.16 35.54 -8.92
N MET A 333 1.51 36.55 -9.77
CA MET A 333 0.82 36.82 -11.04
C MET A 333 0.93 35.64 -12.02
N LYS A 334 2.11 35.00 -12.14
CA LYS A 334 2.32 33.83 -12.99
C LYS A 334 1.46 32.66 -12.54
N LYS A 335 1.38 32.39 -11.22
CA LYS A 335 0.53 31.38 -10.65
C LYS A 335 -0.94 31.63 -10.95
N LEU A 336 -1.43 32.84 -10.69
CA LEU A 336 -2.81 33.24 -10.97
C LEU A 336 -3.16 33.14 -12.46
N ALA A 337 -2.27 33.55 -13.33
CA ALA A 337 -2.46 33.44 -14.79
C ALA A 337 -2.58 31.98 -15.23
N LYS A 338 -1.78 31.09 -14.64
CA LYS A 338 -1.85 29.63 -14.90
C LYS A 338 -3.19 29.06 -14.44
N ASP A 339 -3.67 29.41 -13.26
CA ASP A 339 -4.95 28.95 -12.74
C ASP A 339 -6.12 29.38 -13.61
N LYS A 340 -6.09 30.65 -14.08
CA LYS A 340 -7.09 31.18 -15.01
C LYS A 340 -7.06 30.51 -16.38
N MET A 341 -5.89 30.18 -16.91
CA MET A 341 -5.73 29.40 -18.14
C MET A 341 -6.32 28.00 -18.00
N LEU A 342 -6.03 27.30 -16.91
CA LEU A 342 -6.58 25.97 -16.64
C LEU A 342 -8.11 26.00 -16.53
N ARG A 343 -8.66 27.03 -15.86
CA ARG A 343 -10.10 27.22 -15.79
C ARG A 343 -10.71 27.47 -17.18
N ALA A 344 -10.10 28.30 -18.00
CA ALA A 344 -10.57 28.59 -19.37
C ALA A 344 -10.55 27.35 -20.29
N LEU A 345 -9.60 26.43 -20.07
CA LEU A 345 -9.56 25.14 -20.78
C LEU A 345 -10.67 24.16 -20.36
N SER A 346 -11.20 24.30 -19.14
CA SER A 346 -12.27 23.44 -18.62
C SER A 346 -13.67 24.07 -18.74
N ASP A 347 -13.76 25.38 -18.86
CA ASP A 347 -15.01 26.16 -18.90
C ASP A 347 -15.06 27.03 -20.14
N GLN A 348 -15.73 26.53 -21.18
CA GLN A 348 -15.86 27.23 -22.48
C GLN A 348 -16.60 28.55 -22.36
N ARG A 349 -17.54 28.71 -21.44
CA ARG A 349 -18.27 29.96 -21.21
C ARG A 349 -17.35 31.01 -20.59
N TYR A 350 -16.54 30.62 -19.60
CA TYR A 350 -15.52 31.48 -19.02
C TYR A 350 -14.47 31.91 -20.08
N ALA A 351 -14.03 30.96 -20.90
CA ALA A 351 -13.05 31.20 -21.96
C ALA A 351 -13.52 32.24 -22.96
N SER A 352 -14.80 32.23 -23.37
CA SER A 352 -15.34 33.11 -24.39
C SER A 352 -15.79 34.50 -23.88
N THR A 353 -16.03 34.65 -22.57
CA THR A 353 -16.65 35.88 -22.03
C THR A 353 -15.70 36.74 -21.19
N VAL A 354 -14.95 36.14 -20.28
CA VAL A 354 -14.24 36.91 -19.23
C VAL A 354 -12.72 36.68 -19.23
N TYR A 355 -12.25 35.55 -19.76
CA TYR A 355 -10.85 35.11 -19.64
C TYR A 355 -9.86 36.14 -20.16
N GLU A 356 -10.07 36.71 -21.36
CA GLU A 356 -9.13 37.65 -21.96
C GLU A 356 -9.01 38.93 -21.11
N GLN A 357 -10.12 39.43 -20.60
CA GLN A 357 -10.16 40.63 -19.74
C GLN A 357 -9.43 40.37 -18.40
N GLU A 358 -9.67 39.26 -17.79
CA GLU A 358 -9.02 38.85 -16.51
C GLU A 358 -7.54 38.52 -16.66
N MET A 359 -7.07 38.22 -17.87
CA MET A 359 -5.68 38.00 -18.21
C MET A 359 -4.89 39.27 -18.52
N THR A 360 -5.48 40.46 -18.42
CA THR A 360 -4.74 41.71 -18.53
C THR A 360 -3.76 41.88 -17.36
N GLN A 361 -2.65 42.60 -17.60
CA GLN A 361 -1.61 42.78 -16.56
C GLN A 361 -2.18 43.52 -15.35
N ASP A 362 -2.99 44.52 -15.55
CA ASP A 362 -3.60 45.31 -14.48
C ASP A 362 -4.62 44.51 -13.68
N ALA A 363 -5.40 43.65 -14.35
CA ALA A 363 -6.35 42.76 -13.67
C ALA A 363 -5.64 41.73 -12.79
N LEU A 364 -4.55 41.10 -13.28
CA LEU A 364 -3.75 40.18 -12.52
C LEU A 364 -3.05 40.87 -11.35
N LEU A 365 -2.48 42.04 -11.55
CA LEU A 365 -1.81 42.83 -10.52
C LEU A 365 -2.80 43.20 -9.39
N LYS A 366 -3.96 43.75 -9.76
CA LYS A 366 -5.02 44.09 -8.81
C LYS A 366 -5.51 42.88 -8.03
N ALA A 367 -5.61 41.73 -8.68
CA ALA A 367 -6.08 40.48 -8.02
C ALA A 367 -5.05 39.90 -7.04
N VAL A 368 -3.75 40.09 -7.31
CA VAL A 368 -2.67 39.68 -6.41
C VAL A 368 -2.55 40.61 -5.20
N GLN A 369 -2.72 41.92 -5.41
CA GLN A 369 -2.66 42.95 -4.35
C GLN A 369 -3.88 42.94 -3.41
N LYS A 370 -5.00 42.35 -3.83
CA LYS A 370 -6.22 42.20 -3.01
C LYS A 370 -6.20 40.99 -2.06
N LYS A 371 -5.23 40.12 -2.19
CA LYS A 371 -4.99 38.96 -1.29
C LYS A 371 -3.94 39.30 -0.25
#